data_fc80f04164197b904b57b6f39c94aa48
#
_entry.id   fc80f04164197b904b57b6f39c94aa48
#
_cell.length_a   1.000
_cell.length_b   1.000
_cell.length_c   1.000
_cell.angle_alpha   90.00
_cell.angle_beta   90.00
_cell.angle_gamma   90.00
#
_symmetry.space_group_name_H-M   'P 1'
#
loop_
_entity.id
_entity.type
_entity.pdbx_description
1 polymer ?
#
loop_
_entity_poly.entity_id
_entity_poly.type
_entity_poly.pdbx_seq_one_letter_code
_entity_poly.pdbx_strand_id
1 'polypeptide(L)'
;PAMDINTTCTSFLSAVDIFSSLVDNGRYERVLILSGDTASAALNPRQPESYELFSDGAAACVLVHADKGENSAVLYGRQKTWSEGAHDTEIRGGCGLMTAFCMNEENREDYYFDMKGHRILKLCARKLPDFVDQCLEEAGMTREEIRLVVPHQASRALEMIMPRLGFAEGTYIDRVAQYGNLVSASVPFVLCKAIEEEKVKRGDMILLMGTAAGLTVNLLLMRY
;
A
#
# COMPACT_ATOMS: atom_id res chain seq x y z
N PRO A 1 23.89 5.16 0.29
CA PRO A 1 23.07 5.99 1.15
C PRO A 1 21.88 5.19 1.71
N ALA A 2 21.35 5.62 2.85
CA ALA A 2 20.09 5.13 3.41
C ALA A 2 19.18 6.32 3.68
N MET A 3 17.87 6.14 3.44
CA MET A 3 16.86 7.17 3.67
C MET A 3 15.50 6.54 3.91
N ASP A 4 14.62 7.25 4.59
CA ASP A 4 13.24 6.84 4.81
C ASP A 4 12.32 7.49 3.78
N ILE A 5 11.35 6.70 3.29
CA ILE A 5 10.24 7.19 2.47
C ILE A 5 8.96 6.85 3.23
N ASN A 6 8.18 7.88 3.56
CA ASN A 6 6.96 7.72 4.32
C ASN A 6 5.76 8.30 3.57
N THR A 7 4.92 7.41 3.08
CA THR A 7 3.55 7.67 2.61
C THR A 7 2.59 6.69 3.29
N THR A 8 2.85 6.39 4.56
CA THR A 8 2.14 5.41 5.41
C THR A 8 2.01 4.04 4.72
N CYS A 9 0.83 3.45 4.60
CA CYS A 9 0.61 2.12 4.01
C CYS A 9 1.06 2.00 2.54
N THR A 10 1.30 3.10 1.84
CA THR A 10 1.76 3.11 0.43
C THR A 10 3.25 3.37 0.27
N SER A 11 4.02 3.41 1.37
CA SER A 11 5.46 3.72 1.35
C SER A 11 6.26 2.81 0.43
N PHE A 12 5.96 1.52 0.40
CA PHE A 12 6.60 0.58 -0.51
C PHE A 12 6.38 0.95 -1.97
N LEU A 13 5.13 1.25 -2.37
CA LEU A 13 4.81 1.63 -3.74
C LEU A 13 5.53 2.93 -4.13
N SER A 14 5.53 3.92 -3.23
CA SER A 14 6.26 5.18 -3.46
C SER A 14 7.76 4.96 -3.61
N ALA A 15 8.35 4.07 -2.82
CA ALA A 15 9.76 3.73 -2.93
C ALA A 15 10.07 3.05 -4.27
N VAL A 16 9.27 2.08 -4.70
CA VAL A 16 9.43 1.40 -6.00
C VAL A 16 9.31 2.41 -7.15
N ASP A 17 8.30 3.26 -7.13
CA ASP A 17 8.06 4.28 -8.17
C ASP A 17 9.24 5.24 -8.31
N ILE A 18 9.73 5.81 -7.20
CA ILE A 18 10.86 6.74 -7.19
C ILE A 18 12.14 6.05 -7.64
N PHE A 19 12.47 4.91 -7.04
CA PHE A 19 13.77 4.28 -7.26
C PHE A 19 13.85 3.48 -8.54
N SER A 20 12.74 3.01 -9.12
CA SER A 20 12.77 2.41 -10.46
C SER A 20 13.32 3.37 -11.50
N SER A 21 12.88 4.63 -11.49
CA SER A 21 13.41 5.67 -12.37
C SER A 21 14.90 5.97 -12.12
N LEU A 22 15.35 5.92 -10.87
CA LEU A 22 16.75 6.18 -10.50
C LEU A 22 17.68 5.01 -10.87
N VAL A 23 17.17 3.78 -10.85
CA VAL A 23 17.87 2.61 -11.34
C VAL A 23 17.93 2.62 -12.87
N ASP A 24 16.81 2.92 -13.53
CA ASP A 24 16.72 2.96 -15.00
C ASP A 24 17.67 3.99 -15.63
N ASN A 25 17.80 5.17 -15.02
CA ASN A 25 18.74 6.20 -15.48
C ASN A 25 20.20 6.00 -15.01
N GLY A 26 20.50 4.88 -14.36
CA GLY A 26 21.86 4.51 -13.94
C GLY A 26 22.38 5.27 -12.73
N ARG A 27 21.53 6.01 -11.97
CA ARG A 27 21.96 6.69 -10.74
C ARG A 27 22.33 5.69 -9.64
N TYR A 28 21.63 4.56 -9.58
CA TYR A 28 21.92 3.44 -8.69
C TYR A 28 21.89 2.13 -9.48
N GLU A 29 22.84 1.25 -9.22
CA GLU A 29 22.86 -0.09 -9.81
C GLU A 29 21.90 -1.05 -9.10
N ARG A 30 21.80 -0.88 -7.77
CA ARG A 30 20.97 -1.71 -6.89
C ARG A 30 20.39 -0.87 -5.77
N VAL A 31 19.10 -1.08 -5.48
CA VAL A 31 18.40 -0.44 -4.38
C VAL A 31 17.70 -1.51 -3.56
N LEU A 32 18.04 -1.61 -2.29
CA LEU A 32 17.30 -2.43 -1.33
C LEU A 32 16.17 -1.59 -0.74
N ILE A 33 14.94 -2.04 -0.89
CA ILE A 33 13.76 -1.47 -0.26
C ILE A 33 13.32 -2.40 0.86
N LEU A 34 13.24 -1.87 2.07
CA LEU A 34 12.75 -2.56 3.27
C LEU A 34 11.45 -1.91 3.71
N SER A 35 10.42 -2.71 3.94
CA SER A 35 9.18 -2.30 4.56
C SER A 35 8.95 -3.13 5.80
N GLY A 36 8.77 -2.51 6.95
CA GLY A 36 8.52 -3.23 8.20
C GLY A 36 7.80 -2.34 9.20
N ASP A 37 6.73 -2.87 9.76
CA ASP A 37 5.88 -2.18 10.72
C ASP A 37 5.59 -3.08 11.92
N THR A 38 5.66 -2.50 13.13
CA THR A 38 5.20 -3.08 14.38
C THR A 38 3.94 -2.34 14.82
N ALA A 39 2.88 -2.50 14.03
CA ALA A 39 1.62 -1.77 14.21
C ALA A 39 0.98 -2.07 15.58
N SER A 40 1.16 -3.30 16.09
CA SER A 40 0.61 -3.73 17.37
C SER A 40 0.98 -2.83 18.55
N ALA A 41 2.15 -2.17 18.48
CA ALA A 41 2.65 -1.29 19.54
C ALA A 41 1.84 0.00 19.72
N ALA A 42 1.12 0.45 18.68
CA ALA A 42 0.39 1.72 18.66
C ALA A 42 -1.14 1.54 18.63
N LEU A 43 -1.65 0.31 18.70
CA LEU A 43 -3.08 0.05 18.62
C LEU A 43 -3.80 0.39 19.93
N ASN A 44 -5.01 0.95 19.81
CA ASN A 44 -5.89 1.21 20.93
C ASN A 44 -6.72 -0.03 21.28
N PRO A 45 -6.51 -0.66 22.46
CA PRO A 45 -7.30 -1.83 22.87
C PRO A 45 -8.81 -1.55 23.03
N ARG A 46 -9.20 -0.28 23.12
CA ARG A 46 -10.60 0.15 23.20
C ARG A 46 -11.26 0.36 21.84
N GLN A 47 -10.50 0.19 20.75
CA GLN A 47 -11.00 0.30 19.38
C GLN A 47 -10.87 -1.05 18.67
N PRO A 48 -11.83 -1.98 18.82
CA PRO A 48 -11.75 -3.34 18.28
C PRO A 48 -11.54 -3.35 16.75
N GLU A 49 -12.14 -2.39 16.05
CA GLU A 49 -12.05 -2.27 14.58
C GLU A 49 -10.60 -2.24 14.06
N SER A 50 -9.72 -1.50 14.73
CA SER A 50 -8.30 -1.46 14.37
C SER A 50 -7.49 -2.50 15.12
N TYR A 51 -7.81 -2.75 16.40
CA TYR A 51 -7.05 -3.65 17.27
C TYR A 51 -7.02 -5.10 16.76
N GLU A 52 -8.12 -5.58 16.15
CA GLU A 52 -8.25 -6.93 15.62
C GLU A 52 -7.78 -7.05 14.16
N LEU A 53 -7.55 -5.91 13.48
CA LEU A 53 -7.24 -5.87 12.06
C LEU A 53 -5.75 -5.83 11.78
N PHE A 54 -5.01 -4.99 12.51
CA PHE A 54 -3.59 -4.76 12.24
C PHE A 54 -2.70 -5.84 12.81
N SER A 55 -1.59 -6.11 12.12
CA SER A 55 -0.57 -7.06 12.54
C SER A 55 0.83 -6.56 12.19
N ASP A 56 1.83 -7.20 12.77
CA ASP A 56 3.24 -6.87 12.57
C ASP A 56 3.81 -7.70 11.42
N GLY A 57 4.67 -7.08 10.63
CA GLY A 57 5.30 -7.79 9.53
C GLY A 57 6.33 -6.96 8.78
N ALA A 58 7.10 -7.65 7.96
CA ALA A 58 8.12 -7.02 7.13
C ALA A 58 8.26 -7.75 5.79
N ALA A 59 8.69 -7.00 4.79
CA ALA A 59 9.09 -7.51 3.49
C ALA A 59 10.22 -6.66 2.91
N ALA A 60 10.97 -7.26 1.99
CA ALA A 60 12.07 -6.57 1.31
C ALA A 60 12.10 -6.94 -0.17
N CYS A 61 12.59 -6.03 -0.99
CA CYS A 61 12.94 -6.32 -2.37
C CYS A 61 14.24 -5.62 -2.77
N VAL A 62 14.88 -6.14 -3.80
CA VAL A 62 16.02 -5.49 -4.46
C VAL A 62 15.58 -5.08 -5.86
N LEU A 63 15.66 -3.78 -6.15
CA LEU A 63 15.48 -3.25 -7.50
C LEU A 63 16.83 -3.22 -8.19
N VAL A 64 16.87 -3.77 -9.41
CA VAL A 64 18.01 -3.74 -10.31
C VAL A 64 17.52 -3.40 -11.71
N HIS A 65 18.41 -2.97 -12.59
CA HIS A 65 18.08 -2.86 -13.99
C HIS A 65 17.78 -4.26 -14.54
N ALA A 66 16.76 -4.38 -15.38
CA ALA A 66 16.41 -5.66 -16.00
C ALA A 66 17.54 -6.16 -16.90
N ASP A 67 17.79 -7.47 -16.90
CA ASP A 67 18.80 -8.10 -17.74
C ASP A 67 18.43 -8.00 -19.22
N LYS A 68 19.43 -8.13 -20.10
CA LYS A 68 19.20 -8.13 -21.54
C LYS A 68 18.28 -9.28 -21.95
N GLY A 69 17.12 -8.92 -22.52
CA GLY A 69 16.10 -9.89 -22.94
C GLY A 69 15.00 -10.12 -21.90
N GLU A 70 15.12 -9.59 -20.69
CA GLU A 70 14.06 -9.52 -19.70
C GLU A 70 13.20 -8.28 -19.93
N ASN A 71 11.88 -8.43 -19.86
CA ASN A 71 10.93 -7.35 -20.09
C ASN A 71 10.31 -6.81 -18.80
N SER A 72 10.90 -7.10 -17.63
CA SER A 72 10.42 -6.59 -16.35
C SER A 72 10.61 -5.08 -16.27
N ALA A 73 9.57 -4.35 -15.93
CA ALA A 73 9.61 -2.88 -15.85
C ALA A 73 8.46 -2.32 -15.01
N VAL A 74 8.70 -1.21 -14.35
CA VAL A 74 7.64 -0.32 -13.86
C VAL A 74 7.17 0.52 -15.06
N LEU A 75 5.91 0.38 -15.42
CA LEU A 75 5.35 0.99 -16.64
C LEU A 75 4.60 2.28 -16.37
N TYR A 76 3.97 2.37 -15.20
CA TYR A 76 3.19 3.54 -14.81
C TYR A 76 3.07 3.60 -13.30
N GLY A 77 3.19 4.80 -12.74
CA GLY A 77 2.97 5.07 -11.31
C GLY A 77 2.18 6.35 -11.13
N ARG A 78 1.23 6.34 -10.21
CA ARG A 78 0.47 7.53 -9.83
C ARG A 78 0.04 7.49 -8.38
N GLN A 79 0.25 8.61 -7.71
CA GLN A 79 -0.21 8.85 -6.35
C GLN A 79 -1.12 10.07 -6.32
N LYS A 80 -2.20 10.01 -5.51
CA LYS A 80 -3.09 11.13 -5.27
C LYS A 80 -3.56 11.15 -3.82
N THR A 81 -3.63 12.35 -3.25
CA THR A 81 -4.12 12.59 -1.89
C THR A 81 -5.37 13.45 -1.90
N TRP A 82 -6.37 13.05 -1.12
CA TRP A 82 -7.60 13.83 -0.85
C TRP A 82 -7.61 14.22 0.62
N SER A 83 -7.29 15.48 0.91
CA SER A 83 -7.13 16.01 2.27
C SER A 83 -8.42 15.99 3.11
N GLU A 84 -9.58 15.78 2.49
CA GLU A 84 -10.85 15.61 3.20
C GLU A 84 -10.87 14.38 4.15
N GLY A 85 -9.93 13.44 3.97
CA GLY A 85 -9.73 12.27 4.82
C GLY A 85 -8.61 12.41 5.86
N ALA A 86 -8.00 13.57 6.01
CA ALA A 86 -6.77 13.76 6.81
C ALA A 86 -6.91 13.33 8.29
N HIS A 87 -8.11 13.51 8.87
CA HIS A 87 -8.40 13.16 10.28
C HIS A 87 -9.25 11.89 10.43
N ASP A 88 -9.34 11.07 9.39
CA ASP A 88 -10.09 9.82 9.45
C ASP A 88 -9.22 8.62 9.85
N THR A 89 -7.87 8.80 9.78
CA THR A 89 -6.89 7.82 10.26
C THR A 89 -5.64 8.57 10.71
N GLU A 90 -5.35 8.58 11.99
CA GLU A 90 -4.23 9.34 12.54
C GLU A 90 -3.72 8.78 13.86
N ILE A 91 -2.48 9.12 14.22
CA ILE A 91 -1.94 9.13 15.57
C ILE A 91 -1.60 10.59 15.85
N ARG A 92 -2.28 11.21 16.80
CA ARG A 92 -2.10 12.64 17.09
C ARG A 92 -0.81 12.92 17.84
N GLY A 93 -0.43 12.01 18.73
CA GLY A 93 0.78 12.11 19.55
C GLY A 93 2.00 11.45 18.92
N GLY A 94 3.17 11.75 19.44
CA GLY A 94 4.45 11.16 19.02
C GLY A 94 5.18 11.88 17.90
N CYS A 95 4.56 12.90 17.29
CA CYS A 95 5.12 13.71 16.20
C CYS A 95 5.26 15.18 16.57
N GLY A 96 5.47 16.06 15.58
CA GLY A 96 5.77 17.46 15.79
C GLY A 96 4.68 18.29 16.50
N LEU A 97 3.42 17.90 16.37
CA LEU A 97 2.30 18.58 17.04
C LEU A 97 2.29 18.29 18.55
N MET A 98 2.51 17.04 18.92
CA MET A 98 2.50 16.55 20.30
C MET A 98 3.62 15.52 20.46
N THR A 99 4.77 15.95 20.99
CA THR A 99 5.95 15.08 21.10
C THR A 99 5.74 13.95 22.12
N ALA A 100 6.52 12.87 22.01
CA ALA A 100 6.46 11.75 22.94
C ALA A 100 6.72 12.18 24.41
N PHE A 101 7.49 13.24 24.62
CA PHE A 101 7.77 13.79 25.95
C PHE A 101 6.56 14.46 26.63
N CYS A 102 5.51 14.78 25.86
CA CYS A 102 4.29 15.39 26.38
C CYS A 102 3.25 14.34 26.81
N MET A 103 3.53 13.04 26.62
CA MET A 103 2.60 11.96 26.99
C MET A 103 2.42 11.87 28.51
N ASN A 104 1.17 11.83 28.92
CA ASN A 104 0.75 11.62 30.33
C ASN A 104 -0.57 10.82 30.34
N GLU A 105 -1.10 10.52 31.52
CA GLU A 105 -2.33 9.73 31.67
C GLU A 105 -3.57 10.41 31.05
N GLU A 106 -3.62 11.75 31.03
CA GLU A 106 -4.78 12.50 30.52
C GLU A 106 -4.86 12.51 29.00
N ASN A 107 -3.69 12.51 28.31
CA ASN A 107 -3.60 12.57 26.84
C ASN A 107 -3.12 11.27 26.18
N ARG A 108 -3.06 10.18 26.93
CA ARG A 108 -2.56 8.88 26.45
C ARG A 108 -3.28 8.38 25.19
N GLU A 109 -4.60 8.65 25.10
CA GLU A 109 -5.42 8.26 23.95
C GLU A 109 -4.94 8.90 22.63
N ASP A 110 -4.29 10.06 22.68
CA ASP A 110 -3.77 10.75 21.49
C ASP A 110 -2.55 10.02 20.88
N TYR A 111 -1.91 9.14 21.65
CA TYR A 111 -0.75 8.35 21.22
C TYR A 111 -1.13 6.98 20.68
N TYR A 112 -2.40 6.64 20.65
CA TYR A 112 -2.91 5.45 19.99
C TYR A 112 -3.40 5.78 18.58
N PHE A 113 -3.33 4.76 17.72
CA PHE A 113 -3.92 4.81 16.40
C PHE A 113 -5.44 4.95 16.49
N ASP A 114 -5.98 5.95 15.80
CA ASP A 114 -7.41 6.24 15.69
C ASP A 114 -7.87 6.08 14.25
N MET A 115 -8.82 5.21 14.00
CA MET A 115 -9.36 4.91 12.68
C MET A 115 -10.87 5.05 12.65
N LYS A 116 -11.37 5.86 11.72
CA LYS A 116 -12.81 6.00 11.42
C LYS A 116 -13.11 5.21 10.14
N GLY A 117 -13.02 3.87 10.22
CA GLY A 117 -13.03 2.97 9.07
C GLY A 117 -14.22 3.14 8.15
N HIS A 118 -15.43 3.37 8.69
CA HIS A 118 -16.62 3.63 7.88
C HIS A 118 -16.49 4.91 7.02
N ARG A 119 -15.86 5.97 7.54
CA ARG A 119 -15.64 7.21 6.78
C ARG A 119 -14.62 7.01 5.67
N ILE A 120 -13.54 6.30 5.98
CA ILE A 120 -12.51 5.94 4.99
C ILE A 120 -13.11 5.07 3.89
N LEU A 121 -13.88 4.04 4.24
CA LEU A 121 -14.53 3.17 3.28
C LEU A 121 -15.46 3.96 2.33
N LYS A 122 -16.26 4.87 2.87
CA LYS A 122 -17.13 5.75 2.08
C LYS A 122 -16.32 6.66 1.14
N LEU A 123 -15.21 7.20 1.61
CA LEU A 123 -14.32 8.04 0.81
C LEU A 123 -13.67 7.23 -0.31
N CYS A 124 -13.15 6.04 0.00
CA CYS A 124 -12.59 5.10 -0.97
C CYS A 124 -13.64 4.73 -2.04
N ALA A 125 -14.84 4.33 -1.64
CA ALA A 125 -15.90 3.96 -2.58
C ALA A 125 -16.30 5.09 -3.55
N ARG A 126 -16.08 6.35 -3.15
CA ARG A 126 -16.36 7.52 -3.98
C ARG A 126 -15.20 7.91 -4.89
N LYS A 127 -13.95 7.73 -4.43
CA LYS A 127 -12.76 8.26 -5.11
C LYS A 127 -12.00 7.23 -5.95
N LEU A 128 -12.00 5.97 -5.52
CA LEU A 128 -11.20 4.94 -6.17
C LEU A 128 -11.64 4.60 -7.60
N PRO A 129 -12.95 4.48 -7.92
CA PRO A 129 -13.36 4.10 -9.27
C PRO A 129 -12.79 5.06 -10.34
N ASP A 130 -13.08 6.35 -10.22
CA ASP A 130 -12.60 7.36 -11.17
C ASP A 130 -11.05 7.43 -11.22
N PHE A 131 -10.38 7.23 -10.06
CA PHE A 131 -8.93 7.25 -10.00
C PHE A 131 -8.30 6.06 -10.74
N VAL A 132 -8.85 4.86 -10.54
CA VAL A 132 -8.38 3.64 -11.21
C VAL A 132 -8.64 3.73 -12.72
N ASP A 133 -9.84 4.16 -13.13
CA ASP A 133 -10.18 4.33 -14.54
C ASP A 133 -9.22 5.30 -15.23
N GLN A 134 -8.97 6.46 -14.62
CA GLN A 134 -8.04 7.45 -15.13
C GLN A 134 -6.60 6.89 -15.23
N CYS A 135 -6.14 6.14 -14.23
CA CYS A 135 -4.80 5.55 -14.26
C CYS A 135 -4.64 4.51 -15.37
N LEU A 136 -5.64 3.67 -15.58
CA LEU A 136 -5.61 2.66 -16.64
C LEU A 136 -5.66 3.31 -18.03
N GLU A 137 -6.50 4.34 -18.20
CA GLU A 137 -6.57 5.12 -19.45
C GLU A 137 -5.22 5.79 -19.76
N GLU A 138 -4.60 6.46 -18.78
CA GLU A 138 -3.29 7.11 -18.95
C GLU A 138 -2.16 6.10 -19.22
N ALA A 139 -2.25 4.90 -18.64
CA ALA A 139 -1.31 3.80 -18.90
C ALA A 139 -1.57 3.09 -20.24
N GLY A 140 -2.69 3.36 -20.91
CA GLY A 140 -3.10 2.67 -22.14
C GLY A 140 -3.40 1.18 -21.92
N MET A 141 -3.90 0.81 -20.72
CA MET A 141 -4.12 -0.56 -20.28
C MET A 141 -5.58 -0.82 -19.98
N THR A 142 -6.03 -2.04 -20.25
CA THR A 142 -7.34 -2.54 -19.83
C THR A 142 -7.21 -3.46 -18.59
N ARG A 143 -8.31 -3.70 -17.90
CA ARG A 143 -8.33 -4.59 -16.73
C ARG A 143 -8.03 -6.04 -17.09
N GLU A 144 -8.43 -6.46 -18.27
CA GLU A 144 -8.26 -7.82 -18.80
C GLU A 144 -6.79 -8.14 -19.08
N GLU A 145 -5.94 -7.14 -19.31
CA GLU A 145 -4.50 -7.31 -19.52
C GLU A 145 -3.75 -7.50 -18.20
N ILE A 146 -4.37 -7.14 -17.06
CA ILE A 146 -3.78 -7.28 -15.73
C ILE A 146 -3.97 -8.72 -15.24
N ARG A 147 -2.87 -9.44 -15.11
CA ARG A 147 -2.86 -10.82 -14.59
C ARG A 147 -3.29 -10.91 -13.13
N LEU A 148 -2.81 -9.99 -12.30
CA LEU A 148 -3.12 -9.96 -10.87
C LEU A 148 -3.05 -8.54 -10.32
N VAL A 149 -4.07 -8.19 -9.53
CA VAL A 149 -4.03 -7.01 -8.66
C VAL A 149 -3.57 -7.41 -7.27
N VAL A 150 -2.57 -6.72 -6.74
CA VAL A 150 -2.07 -6.87 -5.38
C VAL A 150 -2.45 -5.63 -4.57
N PRO A 151 -3.63 -5.62 -3.95
CA PRO A 151 -4.07 -4.47 -3.16
C PRO A 151 -3.42 -4.47 -1.78
N HIS A 152 -3.28 -3.28 -1.20
CA HIS A 152 -3.04 -3.15 0.24
C HIS A 152 -4.15 -3.87 1.01
N GLN A 153 -3.76 -4.64 2.00
CA GLN A 153 -4.66 -5.47 2.82
C GLN A 153 -5.32 -4.62 3.91
N ALA A 154 -6.10 -3.61 3.48
CA ALA A 154 -6.63 -2.58 4.37
C ALA A 154 -7.70 -3.10 5.34
N SER A 155 -8.58 -3.95 4.87
CA SER A 155 -9.64 -4.61 5.66
C SER A 155 -10.40 -5.62 4.80
N ARG A 156 -11.32 -6.37 5.39
CA ARG A 156 -12.24 -7.27 4.67
C ARG A 156 -13.13 -6.55 3.64
N ALA A 157 -13.15 -5.21 3.63
CA ALA A 157 -13.84 -4.44 2.61
C ALA A 157 -13.27 -4.62 1.19
N LEU A 158 -12.11 -5.26 1.04
CA LEU A 158 -11.55 -5.63 -0.27
C LEU A 158 -12.55 -6.45 -1.10
N GLU A 159 -13.23 -7.43 -0.52
CA GLU A 159 -14.26 -8.23 -1.19
C GLU A 159 -15.39 -7.39 -1.80
N MET A 160 -15.66 -6.22 -1.23
CA MET A 160 -16.70 -5.30 -1.66
C MET A 160 -16.18 -4.22 -2.62
N ILE A 161 -14.96 -3.77 -2.41
CA ILE A 161 -14.35 -2.67 -3.19
C ILE A 161 -13.82 -3.16 -4.52
N MET A 162 -13.11 -4.30 -4.58
CA MET A 162 -12.48 -4.78 -5.80
C MET A 162 -13.47 -5.02 -6.95
N PRO A 163 -14.65 -5.65 -6.75
CA PRO A 163 -15.66 -5.73 -7.81
C PRO A 163 -16.18 -4.37 -8.28
N ARG A 164 -16.30 -3.39 -7.39
CA ARG A 164 -16.71 -2.02 -7.76
C ARG A 164 -15.66 -1.29 -8.61
N LEU A 165 -14.41 -1.68 -8.49
CA LEU A 165 -13.32 -1.21 -9.34
C LEU A 165 -13.22 -1.99 -10.66
N GLY A 166 -14.13 -2.94 -10.90
CA GLY A 166 -14.16 -3.76 -12.11
C GLY A 166 -13.21 -4.95 -12.10
N PHE A 167 -12.67 -5.33 -10.93
CA PHE A 167 -11.80 -6.51 -10.80
C PHE A 167 -12.61 -7.69 -10.25
N ALA A 168 -12.74 -8.74 -11.05
CA ALA A 168 -13.48 -9.95 -10.69
C ALA A 168 -12.75 -10.77 -9.62
N GLU A 169 -13.49 -11.61 -8.91
CA GLU A 169 -12.89 -12.61 -8.02
C GLU A 169 -11.86 -13.47 -8.77
N GLY A 170 -10.73 -13.72 -8.12
CA GLY A 170 -9.59 -14.44 -8.72
C GLY A 170 -8.61 -13.57 -9.53
N THR A 171 -8.94 -12.31 -9.84
CA THR A 171 -8.03 -11.34 -10.48
C THR A 171 -7.29 -10.48 -9.46
N TYR A 172 -7.64 -10.55 -8.21
CA TYR A 172 -6.94 -9.89 -7.11
C TYR A 172 -6.66 -10.87 -5.97
N ILE A 173 -5.71 -10.52 -5.11
CA ILE A 173 -5.35 -11.34 -3.97
C ILE A 173 -5.81 -10.69 -2.66
N ASP A 174 -6.59 -11.43 -1.87
CA ASP A 174 -6.99 -11.07 -0.51
C ASP A 174 -6.39 -12.08 0.48
N ARG A 175 -5.70 -11.55 1.47
CA ARG A 175 -5.05 -12.30 2.55
C ARG A 175 -5.31 -11.67 3.92
N VAL A 176 -6.25 -10.72 3.99
CA VAL A 176 -6.58 -10.01 5.24
C VAL A 176 -6.93 -10.98 6.36
N ALA A 177 -7.73 -12.02 6.07
CA ALA A 177 -8.13 -13.00 7.07
C ALA A 177 -6.95 -13.82 7.63
N GLN A 178 -5.85 -13.92 6.89
CA GLN A 178 -4.68 -14.75 7.25
C GLN A 178 -3.58 -13.93 7.93
N TYR A 179 -3.33 -12.72 7.45
CA TYR A 179 -2.18 -11.91 7.85
C TYR A 179 -2.57 -10.55 8.44
N GLY A 180 -3.83 -10.14 8.35
CA GLY A 180 -4.26 -8.82 8.77
C GLY A 180 -3.69 -7.70 7.91
N ASN A 181 -3.70 -6.49 8.46
CA ASN A 181 -3.13 -5.29 7.84
C ASN A 181 -1.70 -5.09 8.36
N LEU A 182 -0.71 -5.36 7.51
CA LEU A 182 0.73 -5.21 7.78
C LEU A 182 1.25 -3.80 7.43
N VAL A 183 0.38 -2.80 7.38
CA VAL A 183 0.70 -1.40 7.04
C VAL A 183 1.47 -1.32 5.72
N SER A 184 2.67 -0.75 5.70
CA SER A 184 3.48 -0.58 4.48
C SER A 184 3.99 -1.91 3.93
N ALA A 185 4.15 -2.92 4.77
CA ALA A 185 4.59 -4.25 4.37
C ALA A 185 3.49 -5.10 3.69
N SER A 186 2.20 -4.70 3.75
CA SER A 186 1.09 -5.48 3.20
C SER A 186 1.28 -5.85 1.73
N VAL A 187 1.55 -4.86 0.87
CA VAL A 187 1.67 -5.09 -0.58
C VAL A 187 2.88 -5.96 -0.92
N PRO A 188 4.11 -5.64 -0.47
CA PRO A 188 5.28 -6.46 -0.81
C PRO A 188 5.20 -7.86 -0.21
N PHE A 189 4.64 -8.03 0.99
CA PHE A 189 4.47 -9.32 1.62
C PHE A 189 3.51 -10.21 0.81
N VAL A 190 2.34 -9.67 0.43
CA VAL A 190 1.33 -10.42 -0.33
C VAL A 190 1.81 -10.68 -1.76
N LEU A 191 2.57 -9.76 -2.37
CA LEU A 191 3.23 -10.01 -3.65
C LEU A 191 4.23 -11.18 -3.57
N CYS A 192 5.06 -11.21 -2.53
CA CYS A 192 5.97 -12.32 -2.28
C CYS A 192 5.22 -13.65 -2.19
N LYS A 193 4.13 -13.70 -1.43
CA LYS A 193 3.27 -14.89 -1.35
C LYS A 193 2.64 -15.28 -2.69
N ALA A 194 2.21 -14.30 -3.49
CA ALA A 194 1.67 -14.57 -4.82
C ALA A 194 2.72 -15.20 -5.76
N ILE A 195 3.97 -14.77 -5.65
CA ILE A 195 5.10 -15.33 -6.40
C ILE A 195 5.41 -16.77 -5.92
N GLU A 196 5.51 -16.99 -4.60
CA GLU A 196 5.74 -18.30 -4.00
C GLU A 196 4.64 -19.33 -4.38
N GLU A 197 3.38 -18.86 -4.49
CA GLU A 197 2.22 -19.64 -4.89
C GLU A 197 2.07 -19.78 -6.42
N GLU A 198 3.03 -19.31 -7.20
CA GLU A 198 3.04 -19.32 -8.68
C GLU A 198 1.83 -18.61 -9.33
N LYS A 199 1.16 -17.69 -8.61
CA LYS A 199 0.06 -16.87 -9.15
C LYS A 199 0.54 -15.79 -10.10
N VAL A 200 1.80 -15.40 -9.96
CA VAL A 200 2.49 -14.40 -10.79
C VAL A 200 3.79 -15.01 -11.31
N LYS A 201 4.04 -14.83 -12.60
CA LYS A 201 5.24 -15.29 -13.29
C LYS A 201 5.94 -14.13 -13.99
N ARG A 202 7.23 -14.29 -14.28
CA ARG A 202 7.97 -13.30 -15.06
C ARG A 202 7.28 -13.02 -16.39
N GLY A 203 7.11 -11.73 -16.70
CA GLY A 203 6.38 -11.24 -17.85
C GLY A 203 4.91 -10.90 -17.62
N ASP A 204 4.33 -11.32 -16.50
CA ASP A 204 2.93 -10.99 -16.17
C ASP A 204 2.77 -9.49 -15.85
N MET A 205 1.65 -8.94 -16.31
CA MET A 205 1.23 -7.59 -15.94
C MET A 205 0.56 -7.63 -14.56
N ILE A 206 1.09 -6.89 -13.61
CA ILE A 206 0.54 -6.79 -12.26
C ILE A 206 0.26 -5.34 -11.88
N LEU A 207 -0.79 -5.15 -11.10
CA LEU A 207 -1.18 -3.87 -10.56
C LEU A 207 -1.00 -3.90 -9.05
N LEU A 208 -0.05 -3.13 -8.54
CA LEU A 208 0.06 -2.88 -7.11
C LEU A 208 -0.77 -1.64 -6.77
N MET A 209 -1.65 -1.76 -5.79
CA MET A 209 -2.54 -0.67 -5.41
C MET A 209 -2.63 -0.53 -3.90
N GLY A 210 -2.48 0.68 -3.40
CA GLY A 210 -2.56 0.95 -1.97
C GLY A 210 -3.42 2.15 -1.64
N THR A 211 -4.09 2.06 -0.49
CA THR A 211 -4.72 3.19 0.20
C THR A 211 -4.00 3.43 1.53
N ALA A 212 -3.85 4.68 1.90
CA ALA A 212 -3.17 5.10 3.11
C ALA A 212 -3.92 6.25 3.78
N ALA A 213 -3.55 6.55 5.03
CA ALA A 213 -4.03 7.75 5.71
C ALA A 213 -3.88 8.99 4.83
N GLY A 214 -4.86 9.88 4.89
CA GLY A 214 -4.77 11.11 4.10
C GLY A 214 -6.10 11.59 3.48
N LEU A 215 -6.98 10.91 2.76
CA LEU A 215 -6.77 9.64 2.06
C LEU A 215 -5.70 9.77 0.98
N THR A 216 -4.67 8.97 1.01
CA THR A 216 -3.72 8.83 -0.09
C THR A 216 -3.94 7.50 -0.80
N VAL A 217 -3.90 7.51 -2.12
CA VAL A 217 -3.97 6.31 -2.97
C VAL A 217 -2.75 6.29 -3.88
N ASN A 218 -2.12 5.13 -3.97
CA ASN A 218 -1.00 4.90 -4.88
C ASN A 218 -1.31 3.67 -5.75
N LEU A 219 -1.03 3.79 -7.04
CA LEU A 219 -1.21 2.75 -8.04
C LEU A 219 0.09 2.64 -8.84
N LEU A 220 0.59 1.42 -8.96
CA LEU A 220 1.80 1.11 -9.70
C LEU A 220 1.54 -0.08 -10.64
N LEU A 221 1.64 0.15 -11.94
CA LEU A 221 1.53 -0.88 -12.97
C LEU A 221 2.93 -1.33 -13.36
N MET A 222 3.16 -2.63 -13.30
CA MET A 222 4.46 -3.18 -13.67
C MET A 222 4.32 -4.51 -14.42
N ARG A 223 5.29 -4.78 -15.26
CA ARG A 223 5.55 -6.12 -15.79
C ARG A 223 6.58 -6.78 -14.89
N TYR A 224 6.15 -7.88 -14.26
CA TYR A 224 6.97 -8.60 -13.29
C TYR A 224 8.08 -9.41 -13.94
#